data_ef536aa530eceb7bc2c6393d303f74f4
#
_entry.id   ef536aa530eceb7bc2c6393d303f74f4
#
_cell.length_a   1.000
_cell.length_b   1.000
_cell.length_c   1.000
_cell.angle_alpha   90.00
_cell.angle_beta   90.00
_cell.angle_gamma   90.00
#
_symmetry.space_group_name_H-M   'P 1'
#
loop_
_entity.id
_entity.type
_entity.pdbx_description
1 polymer ?
#
loop_
_entity_poly.entity_id
_entity_poly.type
_entity_poly.pdbx_seq_one_letter_code
_entity_poly.pdbx_strand_id
1 'polypeptide(L)'
;MAGKASAGVYQKPNGYWEYRFGVMINGKSIFRKKCTDAHGNKLKNKREAIAAREAALVAVRNQTEVKTIVTRRTVKEVFEEFCEKGRNDRAYQTARKQDSLWDNHLCEKFGNRYIDDISAAEITDYLAELYYVEGFAFSYTESFLKMFYLFFGQAYSRNYMDVNTYNKLCVDKSTKIKMPKLKAEDDTEIISFTRADLNKLDEYFAGTNAETAYLLG
;
A
#
# COMPACT_ATOMS: atom_id res chain seq x y z
N MET A 1 21.40 -10.40 -44.87
CA MET A 1 20.15 -10.66 -44.15
C MET A 1 20.22 -9.96 -42.78
N ALA A 2 19.44 -8.90 -42.58
CA ALA A 2 19.39 -8.20 -41.31
C ALA A 2 18.68 -9.10 -40.28
N GLY A 3 19.40 -9.54 -39.25
CA GLY A 3 18.84 -10.35 -38.19
C GLY A 3 17.72 -9.63 -37.44
N LYS A 4 16.62 -10.33 -37.14
CA LYS A 4 15.50 -9.82 -36.34
C LYS A 4 16.04 -9.14 -35.08
N ALA A 5 15.79 -7.84 -34.96
CA ALA A 5 16.14 -7.06 -33.79
C ALA A 5 15.38 -7.61 -32.57
N SER A 6 16.10 -8.13 -31.58
CA SER A 6 15.51 -8.30 -30.26
C SER A 6 15.32 -6.92 -29.64
N ALA A 7 14.19 -6.68 -28.98
CA ALA A 7 13.82 -5.35 -28.50
C ALA A 7 14.99 -4.64 -27.78
N GLY A 8 15.48 -3.56 -28.35
CA GLY A 8 16.51 -2.70 -27.78
C GLY A 8 17.98 -3.09 -28.02
N VAL A 9 18.28 -4.05 -28.91
CA VAL A 9 19.66 -4.43 -29.28
C VAL A 9 19.83 -4.38 -30.79
N TYR A 10 20.88 -3.70 -31.28
CA TYR A 10 21.09 -3.40 -32.69
C TYR A 10 22.54 -3.64 -33.07
N GLN A 11 22.78 -4.15 -34.29
CA GLN A 11 24.13 -4.26 -34.86
C GLN A 11 24.47 -2.98 -35.62
N LYS A 12 25.66 -2.45 -35.37
CA LYS A 12 26.19 -1.29 -36.10
C LYS A 12 26.87 -1.73 -37.43
N PRO A 13 27.00 -0.82 -38.41
CA PRO A 13 27.69 -1.12 -39.66
C PRO A 13 29.14 -1.60 -39.47
N ASN A 14 29.80 -1.22 -38.38
CA ASN A 14 31.17 -1.64 -38.03
C ASN A 14 31.23 -3.01 -37.38
N GLY A 15 30.14 -3.80 -37.36
CA GLY A 15 30.08 -5.16 -36.83
C GLY A 15 29.87 -5.27 -35.32
N TYR A 16 30.03 -4.20 -34.55
CA TYR A 16 29.80 -4.18 -33.12
C TYR A 16 28.32 -4.01 -32.79
N TRP A 17 27.93 -4.41 -31.59
CA TRP A 17 26.57 -4.31 -31.11
C TRP A 17 26.37 -3.11 -30.18
N GLU A 18 25.16 -2.63 -30.17
CA GLU A 18 24.67 -1.51 -29.35
C GLU A 18 23.38 -1.92 -28.67
N TYR A 19 23.22 -1.53 -27.41
CA TYR A 19 21.93 -1.67 -26.73
C TYR A 19 21.35 -0.32 -26.32
N ARG A 20 20.02 -0.30 -26.26
CA ARG A 20 19.24 0.87 -25.84
C ARG A 20 18.19 0.44 -24.83
N PHE A 21 17.94 1.28 -23.86
CA PHE A 21 16.82 1.12 -22.93
C PHE A 21 16.33 2.47 -22.43
N GLY A 22 15.02 2.54 -22.12
CA GLY A 22 14.40 3.67 -21.47
C GLY A 22 14.07 3.31 -20.04
N VAL A 23 14.28 4.23 -19.11
CA VAL A 23 13.91 4.10 -17.69
C VAL A 23 13.18 5.34 -17.26
N MET A 24 12.09 5.18 -16.54
CA MET A 24 11.39 6.29 -15.87
C MET A 24 12.09 6.56 -14.54
N ILE A 25 12.63 7.76 -14.36
CA ILE A 25 13.23 8.21 -13.12
C ILE A 25 12.55 9.53 -12.74
N ASN A 26 11.91 9.57 -11.57
CA ASN A 26 11.19 10.75 -11.06
C ASN A 26 10.18 11.33 -12.08
N GLY A 27 9.40 10.48 -12.73
CA GLY A 27 8.39 10.88 -13.72
C GLY A 27 8.96 11.31 -15.08
N LYS A 28 10.30 11.30 -15.26
CA LYS A 28 10.96 11.62 -16.53
C LYS A 28 11.49 10.37 -17.21
N SER A 29 11.20 10.20 -18.49
CA SER A 29 11.77 9.12 -19.31
C SER A 29 13.21 9.45 -19.67
N ILE A 30 14.16 8.61 -19.23
CA ILE A 30 15.58 8.74 -19.55
C ILE A 30 15.96 7.63 -20.50
N PHE A 31 16.43 8.01 -21.68
CA PHE A 31 16.93 7.09 -22.70
C PHE A 31 18.44 6.91 -22.54
N ARG A 32 18.89 5.65 -22.48
CA ARG A 32 20.31 5.28 -22.42
C ARG A 32 20.67 4.45 -23.65
N LYS A 33 21.86 4.74 -24.22
CA LYS A 33 22.43 4.07 -25.39
C LYS A 33 23.88 3.77 -25.09
N LYS A 34 24.32 2.51 -25.21
CA LYS A 34 25.71 2.11 -25.00
C LYS A 34 26.12 1.00 -25.96
N CYS A 35 27.42 0.94 -26.29
CA CYS A 35 28.05 -0.08 -27.14
C CYS A 35 29.16 -0.84 -26.42
N THR A 36 29.25 -0.66 -25.10
CA THR A 36 30.24 -1.32 -24.24
C THR A 36 29.54 -2.01 -23.07
N ASP A 37 30.18 -3.04 -22.51
CA ASP A 37 29.77 -3.66 -21.25
C ASP A 37 30.08 -2.76 -20.03
N ALA A 38 29.86 -3.26 -18.83
CA ALA A 38 30.13 -2.55 -17.57
C ALA A 38 31.64 -2.27 -17.36
N HIS A 39 32.52 -3.05 -18.00
CA HIS A 39 33.97 -2.93 -17.92
C HIS A 39 34.58 -2.09 -19.06
N GLY A 40 33.75 -1.54 -19.94
CA GLY A 40 34.19 -0.73 -21.08
C GLY A 40 34.55 -1.50 -22.34
N ASN A 41 34.41 -2.85 -22.38
CA ASN A 41 34.70 -3.66 -23.54
C ASN A 41 33.64 -3.53 -24.61
N LYS A 42 34.03 -3.48 -25.89
CA LYS A 42 33.10 -3.42 -27.02
C LYS A 42 32.32 -4.73 -27.18
N LEU A 43 31.02 -4.62 -27.43
CA LEU A 43 30.12 -5.75 -27.61
C LEU A 43 30.28 -6.37 -29.00
N LYS A 44 30.80 -7.60 -29.07
CA LYS A 44 31.14 -8.29 -30.35
C LYS A 44 29.98 -9.11 -30.89
N ASN A 45 29.07 -9.55 -30.04
CA ASN A 45 27.97 -10.39 -30.45
C ASN A 45 26.65 -9.97 -29.76
N LYS A 46 25.54 -10.48 -30.31
CA LYS A 46 24.17 -10.16 -29.84
C LYS A 46 23.93 -10.60 -28.39
N ARG A 47 24.50 -11.75 -28.00
CA ARG A 47 24.30 -12.31 -26.65
C ARG A 47 24.96 -11.45 -25.58
N GLU A 48 26.16 -10.95 -25.84
CA GLU A 48 26.87 -9.99 -24.98
C GLU A 48 26.06 -8.68 -24.83
N ALA A 49 25.49 -8.18 -25.94
CA ALA A 49 24.70 -6.96 -25.92
C ALA A 49 23.40 -7.11 -25.12
N ILE A 50 22.75 -8.27 -25.17
CA ILE A 50 21.58 -8.58 -24.34
C ILE A 50 21.97 -8.61 -22.87
N ALA A 51 23.01 -9.36 -22.51
CA ALA A 51 23.50 -9.46 -21.13
C ALA A 51 23.93 -8.10 -20.56
N ALA A 52 24.65 -7.28 -21.36
CA ALA A 52 25.06 -5.94 -20.96
C ALA A 52 23.86 -5.00 -20.76
N ARG A 53 22.81 -5.14 -21.58
CA ARG A 53 21.56 -4.39 -21.43
C ARG A 53 20.83 -4.77 -20.14
N GLU A 54 20.69 -6.05 -19.83
CA GLU A 54 20.07 -6.55 -18.62
C GLU A 54 20.84 -6.10 -17.37
N ALA A 55 22.16 -6.24 -17.36
CA ALA A 55 23.01 -5.75 -16.28
C ALA A 55 22.88 -4.24 -16.08
N ALA A 56 22.81 -3.46 -17.16
CA ALA A 56 22.62 -2.01 -17.08
C ALA A 56 21.24 -1.63 -16.57
N LEU A 57 20.18 -2.38 -16.89
CA LEU A 57 18.84 -2.18 -16.35
C LEU A 57 18.79 -2.45 -14.85
N VAL A 58 19.40 -3.55 -14.40
CA VAL A 58 19.53 -3.88 -12.98
C VAL A 58 20.32 -2.79 -12.24
N ALA A 59 21.46 -2.37 -12.78
CA ALA A 59 22.29 -1.32 -12.17
C ALA A 59 21.53 0.02 -12.02
N VAL A 60 20.72 0.39 -13.02
CA VAL A 60 19.92 1.62 -12.93
C VAL A 60 18.78 1.46 -11.91
N ARG A 61 18.14 0.31 -11.82
CA ARG A 61 17.14 0.03 -10.78
C ARG A 61 17.77 0.12 -9.39
N ASN A 62 18.90 -0.54 -9.18
CA ASN A 62 19.61 -0.49 -7.91
C ASN A 62 20.09 0.93 -7.55
N GLN A 63 20.55 1.73 -8.52
CA GLN A 63 20.93 3.13 -8.31
C GLN A 63 19.74 4.00 -7.99
N THR A 64 18.56 3.70 -8.52
CA THR A 64 17.32 4.43 -8.20
C THR A 64 16.85 4.05 -6.79
N GLU A 65 17.03 2.81 -6.37
CA GLU A 65 16.75 2.33 -5.01
C GLU A 65 17.71 2.93 -3.96
N VAL A 66 18.98 3.11 -4.29
CA VAL A 66 20.02 3.64 -3.37
C VAL A 66 19.94 5.18 -3.21
N LYS A 67 19.23 5.90 -4.06
CA LYS A 67 19.21 7.38 -4.03
C LYS A 67 18.07 8.01 -3.25
N THR A 68 17.14 7.25 -2.74
CA THR A 68 16.20 7.78 -1.77
C THR A 68 16.82 7.53 -0.39
N ILE A 69 17.44 8.56 0.19
CA ILE A 69 17.75 8.56 1.62
C ILE A 69 16.40 8.52 2.30
N VAL A 70 15.95 7.33 2.63
CA VAL A 70 14.74 7.13 3.42
C VAL A 70 15.10 7.60 4.82
N THR A 71 14.61 8.76 5.22
CA THR A 71 14.72 9.21 6.61
C THR A 71 13.82 8.29 7.41
N ARG A 72 14.41 7.36 8.17
CA ARG A 72 13.64 6.44 9.00
C ARG A 72 12.80 7.21 10.00
N ARG A 73 11.52 6.86 10.08
CA ARG A 73 10.56 7.44 11.00
C ARG A 73 9.82 6.35 11.75
N THR A 74 9.50 6.62 13.01
CA THR A 74 8.63 5.75 13.79
C THR A 74 7.18 5.92 13.34
N VAL A 75 6.34 4.91 13.61
CA VAL A 75 4.91 4.99 13.31
C VAL A 75 4.26 6.18 14.02
N LYS A 76 4.71 6.47 15.24
CA LYS A 76 4.25 7.62 16.03
C LYS A 76 4.55 8.95 15.32
N GLU A 77 5.78 9.16 14.88
CA GLU A 77 6.16 10.37 14.14
C GLU A 77 5.37 10.53 12.84
N VAL A 78 5.11 9.44 12.12
CA VAL A 78 4.30 9.43 10.89
C VAL A 78 2.84 9.81 11.19
N PHE A 79 2.28 9.27 12.28
CA PHE A 79 0.91 9.59 12.68
C PHE A 79 0.78 11.03 13.19
N GLU A 80 1.70 11.52 13.99
CA GLU A 80 1.72 12.90 14.47
C GLU A 80 1.81 13.89 13.30
N GLU A 81 2.71 13.66 12.34
CA GLU A 81 2.80 14.48 11.13
C GLU A 81 1.51 14.42 10.29
N PHE A 82 0.87 13.25 10.19
CA PHE A 82 -0.43 13.14 9.54
C PHE A 82 -1.50 13.95 10.28
N CYS A 83 -1.54 13.93 11.60
CA CYS A 83 -2.47 14.72 12.38
C CYS A 83 -2.31 16.23 12.16
N GLU A 84 -1.05 16.70 12.08
CA GLU A 84 -0.76 18.11 11.88
C GLU A 84 -1.06 18.60 10.47
N LYS A 85 -0.74 17.80 9.44
CA LYS A 85 -0.69 18.27 8.05
C LYS A 85 -1.72 17.61 7.12
N GLY A 86 -2.24 16.44 7.48
CA GLY A 86 -3.08 15.60 6.62
C GLY A 86 -4.53 15.49 7.03
N ARG A 87 -4.95 16.17 8.10
CA ARG A 87 -6.32 16.05 8.67
C ARG A 87 -7.26 17.21 8.36
N ASN A 88 -6.80 18.27 7.75
CA ASN A 88 -7.55 19.52 7.60
C ASN A 88 -8.88 19.36 6.88
N ASP A 89 -9.00 18.37 6.01
CA ASP A 89 -10.19 18.05 5.18
C ASP A 89 -11.00 16.88 5.75
N ARG A 90 -10.63 16.31 6.90
CA ARG A 90 -11.32 15.16 7.49
C ARG A 90 -12.48 15.58 8.38
N ALA A 91 -13.62 14.89 8.24
CA ALA A 91 -14.74 15.07 9.16
C ALA A 91 -14.31 14.76 10.60
N TYR A 92 -14.79 15.56 11.55
CA TYR A 92 -14.45 15.46 12.98
C TYR A 92 -14.62 14.04 13.52
N GLN A 93 -15.72 13.35 13.17
CA GLN A 93 -15.98 11.97 13.63
C GLN A 93 -14.92 10.98 13.12
N THR A 94 -14.42 11.17 11.89
CA THR A 94 -13.36 10.34 11.32
C THR A 94 -12.04 10.56 12.08
N ALA A 95 -11.70 11.81 12.36
CA ALA A 95 -10.51 12.15 13.12
C ALA A 95 -10.57 11.56 14.54
N ARG A 96 -11.68 11.74 15.25
CA ARG A 96 -11.90 11.19 16.59
C ARG A 96 -11.80 9.66 16.63
N LYS A 97 -12.35 8.97 15.62
CA LYS A 97 -12.22 7.51 15.51
C LYS A 97 -10.76 7.09 15.31
N GLN A 98 -10.00 7.81 14.48
CA GLN A 98 -8.59 7.52 14.24
C GLN A 98 -7.75 7.73 15.52
N ASP A 99 -8.02 8.80 16.30
CA ASP A 99 -7.35 9.04 17.58
C ASP A 99 -7.64 7.92 18.56
N SER A 100 -8.90 7.51 18.69
CA SER A 100 -9.30 6.42 19.57
C SER A 100 -8.61 5.09 19.22
N LEU A 101 -8.52 4.75 17.92
CA LEU A 101 -7.81 3.54 17.47
C LEU A 101 -6.31 3.63 17.77
N TRP A 102 -5.73 4.81 17.58
CA TRP A 102 -4.33 5.06 17.83
C TRP A 102 -4.02 4.94 19.32
N ASP A 103 -4.69 5.73 20.16
CA ASP A 103 -4.38 5.85 21.59
C ASP A 103 -4.65 4.55 22.35
N ASN A 104 -5.74 3.85 22.02
CA ASN A 104 -6.15 2.67 22.80
C ASN A 104 -5.49 1.37 22.32
N HIS A 105 -4.98 1.29 21.07
CA HIS A 105 -4.56 0.00 20.51
C HIS A 105 -3.21 0.04 19.80
N LEU A 106 -2.94 1.08 19.00
CA LEU A 106 -1.81 1.05 18.05
C LEU A 106 -0.55 1.70 18.62
N CYS A 107 -0.69 2.75 19.44
CA CYS A 107 0.42 3.55 19.95
C CYS A 107 1.40 2.71 20.78
N GLU A 108 0.89 1.90 21.70
CA GLU A 108 1.70 1.07 22.59
C GLU A 108 2.45 -0.02 21.80
N LYS A 109 1.75 -0.73 20.89
CA LYS A 109 2.29 -1.88 20.17
C LYS A 109 3.23 -1.50 19.03
N PHE A 110 2.90 -0.43 18.29
CA PHE A 110 3.59 -0.06 17.05
C PHE A 110 4.25 1.32 17.09
N GLY A 111 3.87 2.21 17.99
CA GLY A 111 4.25 3.62 17.97
C GLY A 111 5.75 3.88 17.95
N ASN A 112 6.52 3.17 18.74
CA ASN A 112 7.97 3.33 18.88
C ASN A 112 8.78 2.56 17.83
N ARG A 113 8.12 1.81 16.95
CA ARG A 113 8.78 1.03 15.90
C ARG A 113 8.97 1.86 14.65
N TYR A 114 10.03 1.59 13.92
CA TYR A 114 10.23 2.19 12.61
C TYR A 114 9.20 1.63 11.62
N ILE A 115 8.67 2.52 10.78
CA ILE A 115 7.60 2.19 9.83
C ILE A 115 8.04 1.15 8.78
N ASP A 116 9.32 1.11 8.44
CA ASP A 116 9.92 0.18 7.48
C ASP A 116 10.27 -1.19 8.07
N ASP A 117 10.24 -1.35 9.40
CA ASP A 117 10.51 -2.62 10.10
C ASP A 117 9.24 -3.47 10.32
N ILE A 118 8.06 -2.95 9.99
CA ILE A 118 6.79 -3.66 10.19
C ILE A 118 6.48 -4.50 8.96
N SER A 119 6.24 -5.79 9.16
CA SER A 119 5.93 -6.71 8.08
C SER A 119 4.42 -6.86 7.83
N ALA A 120 4.04 -7.22 6.59
CA ALA A 120 2.65 -7.53 6.26
C ALA A 120 2.10 -8.74 7.04
N ALA A 121 2.95 -9.74 7.30
CA ALA A 121 2.57 -10.92 8.07
C ALA A 121 2.20 -10.54 9.51
N GLU A 122 3.03 -9.75 10.16
CA GLU A 122 2.79 -9.30 11.53
C GLU A 122 1.47 -8.52 11.67
N ILE A 123 1.17 -7.63 10.72
CA ILE A 123 -0.11 -6.90 10.76
C ILE A 123 -1.28 -7.85 10.47
N THR A 124 -1.12 -8.80 9.55
CA THR A 124 -2.16 -9.80 9.25
C THR A 124 -2.46 -10.64 10.48
N ASP A 125 -1.42 -11.07 11.21
CA ASP A 125 -1.56 -11.85 12.46
C ASP A 125 -2.22 -11.00 13.56
N TYR A 126 -1.85 -9.74 13.69
CA TYR A 126 -2.47 -8.81 14.62
C TYR A 126 -3.97 -8.60 14.33
N LEU A 127 -4.34 -8.41 13.07
CA LEU A 127 -5.76 -8.28 12.68
C LEU A 127 -6.54 -9.59 12.97
N ALA A 128 -5.90 -10.73 12.76
CA ALA A 128 -6.48 -12.03 13.08
C ALA A 128 -6.67 -12.21 14.59
N GLU A 129 -5.71 -11.78 15.41
CA GLU A 129 -5.80 -11.74 16.87
C GLU A 129 -7.00 -10.91 17.34
N LEU A 130 -7.11 -9.65 16.85
CA LEU A 130 -8.21 -8.76 17.18
C LEU A 130 -9.59 -9.37 16.85
N TYR A 131 -9.69 -10.02 15.71
CA TYR A 131 -10.97 -10.56 15.24
C TYR A 131 -11.32 -11.90 15.86
N TYR A 132 -10.38 -12.86 15.87
CA TYR A 132 -10.65 -14.23 16.31
C TYR A 132 -10.51 -14.44 17.81
N VAL A 133 -9.58 -13.73 18.45
CA VAL A 133 -9.24 -13.94 19.87
C VAL A 133 -9.93 -12.88 20.73
N GLU A 134 -9.77 -11.60 20.41
CA GLU A 134 -10.39 -10.50 21.20
C GLU A 134 -11.87 -10.31 20.87
N GLY A 135 -12.37 -10.92 19.77
CA GLY A 135 -13.79 -10.90 19.42
C GLY A 135 -14.29 -9.55 18.88
N PHE A 136 -13.41 -8.72 18.34
CA PHE A 136 -13.83 -7.47 17.74
C PHE A 136 -14.69 -7.71 16.50
N ALA A 137 -15.67 -6.86 16.26
CA ALA A 137 -16.48 -6.90 15.03
C ALA A 137 -15.60 -6.76 13.79
N PHE A 138 -15.92 -7.47 12.72
CA PHE A 138 -15.17 -7.47 11.47
C PHE A 138 -14.95 -6.04 10.92
N SER A 139 -16.00 -5.22 10.90
CA SER A 139 -15.96 -3.83 10.45
C SER A 139 -15.09 -2.93 11.34
N TYR A 140 -14.99 -3.25 12.64
CA TYR A 140 -14.08 -2.56 13.55
C TYR A 140 -12.64 -2.95 13.28
N THR A 141 -12.36 -4.25 13.10
CA THR A 141 -11.04 -4.77 12.70
C THR A 141 -10.59 -4.20 11.35
N GLU A 142 -11.51 -4.03 10.38
CA GLU A 142 -11.20 -3.36 9.11
C GLU A 142 -10.75 -1.90 9.31
N SER A 143 -11.19 -1.25 10.37
CA SER A 143 -10.75 0.11 10.68
C SER A 143 -9.28 0.17 11.05
N PHE A 144 -8.71 -0.87 11.69
CA PHE A 144 -7.27 -0.99 11.94
C PHE A 144 -6.48 -1.16 10.63
N LEU A 145 -6.97 -2.00 9.72
CA LEU A 145 -6.34 -2.14 8.40
C LEU A 145 -6.27 -0.78 7.68
N LYS A 146 -7.34 0.01 7.73
CA LYS A 146 -7.39 1.36 7.14
C LYS A 146 -6.37 2.30 7.80
N MET A 147 -6.12 2.17 9.10
CA MET A 147 -5.07 2.92 9.80
C MET A 147 -3.66 2.54 9.30
N PHE A 148 -3.35 1.25 9.13
CA PHE A 148 -2.07 0.83 8.59
C PHE A 148 -1.86 1.34 7.15
N TYR A 149 -2.88 1.27 6.30
CA TYR A 149 -2.78 1.85 4.95
C TYR A 149 -2.58 3.37 4.97
N LEU A 150 -3.15 4.08 5.94
CA LEU A 150 -2.90 5.49 6.15
C LEU A 150 -1.44 5.75 6.54
N PHE A 151 -0.88 4.99 7.49
CA PHE A 151 0.51 5.13 7.91
C PHE A 151 1.48 4.89 6.76
N PHE A 152 1.31 3.79 6.03
CA PHE A 152 2.17 3.47 4.90
C PHE A 152 2.00 4.43 3.72
N GLY A 153 0.79 4.88 3.44
CA GLY A 153 0.51 5.89 2.41
C GLY A 153 1.18 7.22 2.74
N GLN A 154 1.09 7.66 4.00
CA GLN A 154 1.77 8.87 4.48
C GLN A 154 3.30 8.71 4.42
N ALA A 155 3.83 7.59 4.92
CA ALA A 155 5.26 7.31 4.90
C ALA A 155 5.82 7.28 3.46
N TYR A 156 5.11 6.65 2.53
CA TYR A 156 5.50 6.61 1.13
C TYR A 156 5.46 8.01 0.48
N SER A 157 4.39 8.78 0.70
CA SER A 157 4.24 10.13 0.12
C SER A 157 5.31 11.10 0.62
N ARG A 158 5.86 10.88 1.82
CA ARG A 158 6.92 11.69 2.45
C ARG A 158 8.33 11.12 2.25
N ASN A 159 8.50 10.05 1.47
CA ASN A 159 9.78 9.35 1.27
C ASN A 159 10.41 8.80 2.56
N TYR A 160 9.59 8.37 3.53
CA TYR A 160 10.02 7.63 4.72
C TYR A 160 10.06 6.13 4.50
N MET A 161 9.53 5.67 3.37
CA MET A 161 9.48 4.26 2.95
C MET A 161 9.80 4.17 1.46
N ASP A 162 10.54 3.13 1.06
CA ASP A 162 10.83 2.87 -0.35
C ASP A 162 9.61 2.24 -1.06
N VAL A 163 9.60 2.38 -2.39
CA VAL A 163 8.50 1.91 -3.23
C VAL A 163 8.31 0.38 -3.18
N ASN A 164 9.40 -0.38 -3.01
CA ASN A 164 9.31 -1.84 -3.00
C ASN A 164 8.66 -2.33 -1.70
N THR A 165 9.04 -1.74 -0.57
CA THR A 165 8.42 -2.02 0.74
C THR A 165 6.96 -1.62 0.73
N TYR A 166 6.62 -0.43 0.24
CA TYR A 166 5.22 -0.01 0.10
C TYR A 166 4.40 -0.97 -0.77
N ASN A 167 4.93 -1.36 -1.92
CA ASN A 167 4.23 -2.29 -2.82
C ASN A 167 3.98 -3.65 -2.15
N LYS A 168 4.97 -4.21 -1.45
CA LYS A 168 4.81 -5.47 -0.70
C LYS A 168 3.74 -5.40 0.37
N LEU A 169 3.61 -4.26 1.07
CA LEU A 169 2.65 -4.08 2.15
C LEU A 169 1.23 -3.76 1.68
N CYS A 170 1.10 -2.98 0.61
CA CYS A 170 -0.17 -2.37 0.24
C CYS A 170 -0.73 -2.79 -1.12
N VAL A 171 0.13 -3.17 -2.10
CA VAL A 171 -0.26 -3.33 -3.50
C VAL A 171 -0.26 -4.78 -3.97
N ASP A 172 0.83 -5.50 -3.72
CA ASP A 172 1.04 -6.85 -4.26
C ASP A 172 0.05 -7.86 -3.68
N LYS A 173 -0.80 -8.44 -4.52
CA LYS A 173 -1.85 -9.38 -4.12
C LYS A 173 -1.37 -10.57 -3.28
N SER A 174 -0.12 -11.02 -3.50
CA SER A 174 0.48 -12.16 -2.81
C SER A 174 1.00 -11.81 -1.41
N THR A 175 1.59 -10.62 -1.24
CA THR A 175 2.35 -10.22 -0.05
C THR A 175 1.66 -9.19 0.83
N LYS A 176 0.69 -8.43 0.29
CA LYS A 176 0.02 -7.36 1.03
C LYS A 176 -0.69 -7.85 2.29
N ILE A 177 -0.91 -6.93 3.20
CA ILE A 177 -1.72 -7.13 4.39
C ILE A 177 -3.10 -7.65 4.02
N LYS A 178 -3.58 -8.66 4.75
CA LYS A 178 -4.87 -9.30 4.50
C LYS A 178 -5.76 -9.19 5.72
N MET A 179 -7.05 -8.99 5.48
CA MET A 179 -8.06 -9.16 6.50
C MET A 179 -8.23 -10.65 6.83
N PRO A 180 -8.53 -11.01 8.09
CA PRO A 180 -8.99 -12.35 8.43
C PRO A 180 -10.24 -12.71 7.63
N LYS A 181 -10.48 -14.00 7.43
CA LYS A 181 -11.72 -14.46 6.82
C LYS A 181 -12.89 -14.27 7.78
N LEU A 182 -14.05 -13.92 7.25
CA LEU A 182 -15.27 -13.84 8.05
C LEU A 182 -15.55 -15.19 8.72
N LYS A 183 -15.98 -15.15 9.99
CA LYS A 183 -16.53 -16.34 10.65
C LYS A 183 -17.87 -16.66 10.00
N ALA A 184 -18.21 -17.94 9.89
CA ALA A 184 -19.50 -18.37 9.37
C ALA A 184 -20.69 -17.82 10.18
N GLU A 185 -20.47 -17.59 11.46
CA GLU A 185 -21.46 -17.00 12.39
C GLU A 185 -21.68 -15.49 12.16
N ASP A 186 -20.69 -14.79 11.61
CA ASP A 186 -20.76 -13.35 11.29
C ASP A 186 -21.32 -13.11 9.88
N ASP A 187 -21.48 -14.15 9.07
CA ASP A 187 -22.16 -14.11 7.78
C ASP A 187 -23.69 -14.16 8.00
N THR A 188 -24.15 -13.25 8.88
CA THR A 188 -25.56 -13.15 9.22
C THR A 188 -26.31 -12.60 8.02
N GLU A 189 -27.38 -13.29 7.62
CA GLU A 189 -28.39 -12.75 6.72
C GLU A 189 -28.79 -11.35 7.20
N ILE A 190 -28.82 -10.40 6.28
CA ILE A 190 -29.33 -9.07 6.58
C ILE A 190 -30.81 -9.27 6.92
N ILE A 191 -31.10 -9.30 8.22
CA ILE A 191 -32.48 -9.38 8.72
C ILE A 191 -33.11 -8.01 8.44
N SER A 192 -33.83 -7.91 7.35
CA SER A 192 -34.67 -6.75 7.06
C SER A 192 -35.95 -6.84 7.87
N PHE A 193 -36.41 -5.70 8.41
CA PHE A 193 -37.70 -5.65 9.07
C PHE A 193 -38.81 -6.11 8.12
N THR A 194 -39.62 -7.04 8.60
CA THR A 194 -40.84 -7.42 7.89
C THR A 194 -41.87 -6.34 8.01
N ARG A 195 -42.92 -6.37 7.14
CA ARG A 195 -44.02 -5.44 7.27
C ARG A 195 -44.75 -5.51 8.63
N ALA A 196 -44.77 -6.71 9.22
CA ALA A 196 -45.31 -6.92 10.55
C ALA A 196 -44.46 -6.26 11.65
N ASP A 197 -43.13 -6.29 11.50
CA ASP A 197 -42.24 -5.62 12.44
C ASP A 197 -42.35 -4.10 12.34
N LEU A 198 -42.48 -3.57 11.12
CA LEU A 198 -42.71 -2.12 10.91
C LEU A 198 -44.01 -1.68 11.56
N ASN A 199 -45.10 -2.45 11.38
CA ASN A 199 -46.36 -2.11 12.03
C ASN A 199 -46.26 -2.08 13.58
N LYS A 200 -45.51 -3.00 14.17
CA LYS A 200 -45.25 -2.99 15.61
C LYS A 200 -44.43 -1.77 16.06
N LEU A 201 -43.47 -1.34 15.25
CA LEU A 201 -42.67 -0.16 15.51
C LEU A 201 -43.55 1.10 15.41
N ASP A 202 -44.41 1.17 14.40
CA ASP A 202 -45.37 2.27 14.25
C ASP A 202 -46.30 2.38 15.49
N GLU A 203 -46.84 1.24 15.94
CA GLU A 203 -47.69 1.19 17.16
C GLU A 203 -46.90 1.58 18.43
N TYR A 204 -45.64 1.15 18.56
CA TYR A 204 -44.79 1.42 19.71
C TYR A 204 -44.43 2.91 19.83
N PHE A 205 -44.13 3.56 18.70
CA PHE A 205 -43.71 4.96 18.69
C PHE A 205 -44.87 5.94 18.60
N ALA A 206 -46.07 5.49 18.22
CA ALA A 206 -47.25 6.34 18.11
C ALA A 206 -47.53 7.11 19.39
N GLY A 207 -47.65 8.44 19.31
CA GLY A 207 -47.89 9.35 20.43
C GLY A 207 -46.70 9.52 21.38
N THR A 208 -45.50 8.97 21.08
CA THR A 208 -44.31 9.19 21.90
C THR A 208 -43.51 10.41 21.40
N ASN A 209 -42.65 10.99 22.27
CA ASN A 209 -41.74 12.05 21.87
C ASN A 209 -40.72 11.65 20.80
N ALA A 210 -40.54 10.35 20.58
CA ALA A 210 -39.64 9.80 19.57
C ALA A 210 -40.30 9.52 18.21
N GLU A 211 -41.64 9.65 18.10
CA GLU A 211 -42.40 9.37 16.87
C GLU A 211 -41.87 10.15 15.66
N THR A 212 -41.65 11.46 15.85
CA THR A 212 -41.12 12.31 14.77
C THR A 212 -39.77 11.90 14.31
N ALA A 213 -38.85 11.52 15.23
CA ALA A 213 -37.51 11.03 14.90
C ALA A 213 -37.58 9.68 14.19
N TYR A 214 -38.46 8.78 14.60
CA TYR A 214 -38.70 7.49 13.97
C TYR A 214 -39.25 7.62 12.53
N LEU A 215 -40.18 8.53 12.29
CA LEU A 215 -40.78 8.77 10.96
C LEU A 215 -39.82 9.47 9.97
N LEU A 216 -38.77 10.13 10.47
CA LEU A 216 -37.81 10.87 9.66
C LEU A 216 -36.50 10.04 9.38
N GLY A 217 -36.27 8.93 10.05
CA GLY A 217 -35.09 8.06 9.87
C GLY A 217 -35.33 6.94 8.91
#